data_5c6416802e0efe68cfdf86251e51f719
#
_entry.id   5c6416802e0efe68cfdf86251e51f719
#
_cell.length_a   1.000
_cell.length_b   1.000
_cell.length_c   1.000
_cell.angle_alpha   90.00
_cell.angle_beta   90.00
_cell.angle_gamma   90.00
#
_symmetry.space_group_name_H-M   'P 1'
#
loop_
_entity.id
_entity.type
_entity.pdbx_description
1 polymer ?
#
loop_
_entity_poly.entity_id
_entity_poly.type
_entity_poly.pdbx_seq_one_letter_code
_entity_poly.pdbx_strand_id
1 'polypeptide(L)'
;MGKYEDADLILKLYDLRREETMRKARAWMAAFNPESLQDILDAGTGENNAYLRQVMSYWDMAASLVNNGAIDEKMFNDANGEHFFYYAKFEPFIEELRARFGPQMWVHLEELIMRTPNAKERLAHLREMQKKMAAMRAAAAATGKGQADEQPTQTASGATSK
;
A
#
# COMPACT_ATOMS: atom_id res chain seq x y z
N MET A 1 -4.43 24.85 -16.95
CA MET A 1 -3.04 24.39 -17.14
C MET A 1 -2.95 23.61 -18.43
N GLY A 2 -1.79 23.61 -19.09
CA GLY A 2 -1.60 22.84 -20.33
C GLY A 2 -1.20 21.38 -20.00
N LYS A 3 -1.46 20.47 -20.93
CA LYS A 3 -1.15 19.03 -20.77
C LYS A 3 0.32 18.74 -20.41
N TYR A 4 1.25 19.60 -20.82
CA TYR A 4 2.67 19.45 -20.49
C TYR A 4 2.96 19.76 -19.02
N GLU A 5 2.27 20.76 -18.45
CA GLU A 5 2.39 21.11 -17.04
C GLU A 5 1.80 20.03 -16.14
N ASP A 6 0.66 19.45 -16.55
CA ASP A 6 0.04 18.32 -15.85
C ASP A 6 0.95 17.09 -15.85
N ALA A 7 1.57 16.78 -16.99
CA ALA A 7 2.52 15.68 -17.12
C ALA A 7 3.77 15.92 -16.26
N ASP A 8 4.29 17.15 -16.21
CA ASP A 8 5.44 17.51 -15.36
C ASP A 8 5.13 17.34 -13.88
N LEU A 9 3.93 17.74 -13.43
CA LEU A 9 3.49 17.52 -12.06
C LEU A 9 3.36 16.04 -11.71
N ILE A 10 2.82 15.22 -12.63
CA ILE A 10 2.72 13.76 -12.43
C ILE A 10 4.13 13.14 -12.33
N LEU A 11 5.08 13.57 -13.15
CA LEU A 11 6.45 13.08 -13.08
C LEU A 11 7.15 13.50 -11.78
N LYS A 12 6.90 14.70 -11.26
CA LYS A 12 7.38 15.14 -9.95
C LYS A 12 6.77 14.31 -8.81
N LEU A 13 5.49 14.01 -8.86
CA LEU A 13 4.85 13.09 -7.91
C LEU A 13 5.48 11.70 -7.97
N TYR A 14 5.76 11.19 -9.18
CA TYR A 14 6.42 9.91 -9.34
C TYR A 14 7.85 9.93 -8.76
N ASP A 15 8.60 11.00 -8.95
CA ASP A 15 9.96 11.13 -8.43
C ASP A 15 10.00 11.13 -6.90
N LEU A 16 9.05 11.77 -6.24
CA LEU A 16 8.90 11.72 -4.77
C LEU A 16 8.73 10.29 -4.23
N ARG A 17 8.11 9.39 -5.00
CA ARG A 17 7.95 7.97 -4.60
C ARG A 17 9.25 7.17 -4.66
N ARG A 18 10.26 7.67 -5.35
CA ARG A 18 11.57 7.02 -5.52
C ARG A 18 12.51 7.26 -4.36
N GLU A 19 12.21 8.23 -3.50
CA GLU A 19 12.98 8.50 -2.28
C GLU A 19 13.04 7.25 -1.40
N GLU A 20 14.17 7.02 -0.74
CA GLU A 20 14.46 5.74 -0.05
C GLU A 20 13.44 5.42 1.05
N THR A 21 13.12 6.40 1.91
CA THR A 21 12.16 6.21 2.99
C THR A 21 10.75 5.95 2.44
N MET A 22 10.37 6.68 1.39
CA MET A 22 9.09 6.47 0.72
C MET A 22 9.00 5.08 0.08
N ARG A 23 10.06 4.57 -0.51
CA ARG A 23 10.11 3.19 -1.05
C ARG A 23 9.92 2.15 0.05
N LYS A 24 10.56 2.33 1.21
CA LYS A 24 10.37 1.46 2.39
C LYS A 24 8.93 1.53 2.91
N ALA A 25 8.37 2.73 3.02
CA ALA A 25 7.00 2.96 3.45
C ALA A 25 5.98 2.28 2.51
N ARG A 26 6.17 2.39 1.20
CA ARG A 26 5.33 1.73 0.20
C ARG A 26 5.45 0.21 0.25
N ALA A 27 6.65 -0.33 0.43
CA ALA A 27 6.85 -1.77 0.59
C ALA A 27 6.14 -2.31 1.83
N TRP A 28 6.24 -1.59 2.96
CA TRP A 28 5.51 -1.92 4.17
C TRP A 28 3.98 -1.86 3.94
N MET A 29 3.49 -0.76 3.35
CA MET A 29 2.06 -0.59 3.09
C MET A 29 1.50 -1.67 2.15
N ALA A 30 2.28 -2.11 1.17
CA ALA A 30 1.87 -3.19 0.27
C ALA A 30 1.68 -4.52 1.01
N ALA A 31 2.49 -4.79 2.02
CA ALA A 31 2.40 -5.99 2.86
C ALA A 31 1.37 -5.89 3.99
N PHE A 32 1.02 -4.67 4.41
CA PHE A 32 0.06 -4.41 5.47
C PHE A 32 -1.37 -4.66 4.98
N ASN A 33 -2.07 -5.62 5.59
CA ASN A 33 -3.45 -5.97 5.26
C ASN A 33 -4.28 -6.01 6.54
N PRO A 34 -4.85 -4.88 6.98
CA PRO A 34 -5.65 -4.83 8.20
C PRO A 34 -6.95 -5.62 8.03
N GLU A 35 -7.29 -6.42 9.02
CA GLU A 35 -8.55 -7.18 9.09
C GLU A 35 -9.53 -6.53 10.07
N SER A 36 -9.03 -5.61 10.90
CA SER A 36 -9.80 -4.90 11.91
C SER A 36 -9.38 -3.44 12.05
N LEU A 37 -10.23 -2.63 12.66
CA LEU A 37 -9.87 -1.27 13.06
C LEU A 37 -8.65 -1.29 14.00
N GLN A 38 -8.57 -2.27 14.91
CA GLN A 38 -7.48 -2.36 15.87
C GLN A 38 -6.12 -2.51 15.18
N ASP A 39 -6.03 -3.28 14.10
CA ASP A 39 -4.79 -3.43 13.32
C ASP A 39 -4.30 -2.07 12.79
N ILE A 40 -5.24 -1.23 12.36
CA ILE A 40 -4.92 0.12 11.87
C ILE A 40 -4.46 1.02 13.02
N LEU A 41 -5.11 0.93 14.17
CA LEU A 41 -4.74 1.70 15.36
C LEU A 41 -3.35 1.30 15.88
N ASP A 42 -3.06 0.01 15.89
CA ASP A 42 -1.76 -0.53 16.30
C ASP A 42 -0.64 -0.08 15.35
N ALA A 43 -0.90 -0.13 14.05
CA ALA A 43 0.03 0.41 13.05
C ALA A 43 0.21 1.92 13.21
N GLY A 44 -0.86 2.65 13.52
CA GLY A 44 -0.87 4.11 13.71
C GLY A 44 -0.15 4.59 14.99
N THR A 45 0.08 3.71 15.96
CA THR A 45 0.78 4.02 17.22
C THR A 45 2.12 3.28 17.36
N GLY A 46 2.36 2.28 16.51
CA GLY A 46 3.56 1.45 16.53
C GLY A 46 4.73 2.03 15.74
N GLU A 47 5.75 1.21 15.56
CA GLU A 47 7.00 1.57 14.85
C GLU A 47 6.79 1.98 13.38
N ASN A 48 5.72 1.50 12.76
CA ASN A 48 5.41 1.77 11.36
C ASN A 48 4.48 2.98 11.15
N ASN A 49 4.18 3.73 12.21
CA ASN A 49 3.33 4.92 12.16
C ASN A 49 3.79 5.92 11.08
N ALA A 50 5.10 6.19 11.02
CA ALA A 50 5.66 7.11 10.04
C ALA A 50 5.38 6.64 8.60
N TYR A 51 5.49 5.35 8.33
CA TYR A 51 5.22 4.77 7.01
C TYR A 51 3.75 4.88 6.62
N LEU A 52 2.84 4.53 7.52
CA LEU A 52 1.40 4.67 7.28
C LEU A 52 1.03 6.11 6.95
N ARG A 53 1.48 7.06 7.77
CA ARG A 53 1.20 8.48 7.56
C ARG A 53 1.81 9.00 6.27
N GLN A 54 3.04 8.62 5.95
CA GLN A 54 3.74 9.10 4.77
C GLN A 54 3.05 8.65 3.48
N VAL A 55 2.66 7.38 3.37
CA VAL A 55 1.99 6.86 2.18
C VAL A 55 0.60 7.46 2.01
N MET A 56 -0.20 7.48 3.08
CA MET A 56 -1.58 7.94 2.98
C MET A 56 -1.68 9.45 2.80
N SER A 57 -0.84 10.24 3.49
CA SER A 57 -0.78 11.69 3.28
C SER A 57 -0.26 12.07 1.89
N TYR A 58 0.67 11.30 1.35
CA TYR A 58 1.14 11.50 -0.03
C TYR A 58 -0.01 11.35 -1.04
N TRP A 59 -0.79 10.28 -0.95
CA TRP A 59 -1.89 10.06 -1.89
C TRP A 59 -3.06 11.01 -1.67
N ASP A 60 -3.34 11.40 -0.44
CA ASP A 60 -4.37 12.42 -0.16
C ASP A 60 -3.96 13.80 -0.69
N MET A 61 -2.68 14.18 -0.55
CA MET A 61 -2.12 15.38 -1.16
C MET A 61 -2.21 15.33 -2.70
N ALA A 62 -1.78 14.22 -3.32
CA ALA A 62 -1.85 14.08 -4.77
C ALA A 62 -3.29 14.19 -5.28
N ALA A 63 -4.24 13.55 -4.58
CA ALA A 63 -5.66 13.66 -4.88
C ALA A 63 -6.17 15.10 -4.74
N SER A 64 -5.71 15.86 -3.74
CA SER A 64 -6.10 17.27 -3.58
C SER A 64 -5.67 18.12 -4.77
N LEU A 65 -4.49 17.87 -5.36
CA LEU A 65 -4.04 18.57 -6.57
C LEU A 65 -4.95 18.28 -7.77
N VAL A 66 -5.40 17.05 -7.92
CA VAL A 66 -6.37 16.65 -8.96
C VAL A 66 -7.72 17.31 -8.70
N ASN A 67 -8.24 17.24 -7.47
CA ASN A 67 -9.54 17.80 -7.09
C ASN A 67 -9.60 19.31 -7.30
N ASN A 68 -8.49 20.01 -7.12
CA ASN A 68 -8.37 21.45 -7.36
C ASN A 68 -8.03 21.82 -8.82
N GLY A 69 -8.01 20.85 -9.72
CA GLY A 69 -7.76 21.09 -11.16
C GLY A 69 -6.31 21.44 -11.50
N ALA A 70 -5.36 21.20 -10.60
CA ALA A 70 -3.93 21.37 -10.87
C ALA A 70 -3.35 20.25 -11.74
N ILE A 71 -4.03 19.11 -11.81
CA ILE A 71 -3.67 17.97 -12.67
C ILE A 71 -4.94 17.44 -13.31
N ASP A 72 -4.90 17.16 -14.62
CA ASP A 72 -5.99 16.48 -15.33
C ASP A 72 -6.26 15.11 -14.71
N GLU A 73 -7.51 14.89 -14.29
CA GLU A 73 -7.90 13.66 -13.57
C GLU A 73 -7.71 12.41 -14.43
N LYS A 74 -8.04 12.49 -15.72
CA LYS A 74 -7.86 11.34 -16.61
C LYS A 74 -6.38 10.99 -16.74
N MET A 75 -5.52 11.98 -16.96
CA MET A 75 -4.08 11.77 -17.08
C MET A 75 -3.49 11.21 -15.78
N PHE A 76 -3.93 11.70 -14.62
CA PHE A 76 -3.52 11.20 -13.32
C PHE A 76 -3.89 9.73 -13.13
N ASN A 77 -5.15 9.37 -13.42
CA ASN A 77 -5.65 8.01 -13.26
C ASN A 77 -5.04 7.03 -14.27
N ASP A 78 -4.71 7.48 -15.47
CA ASP A 78 -4.00 6.66 -16.48
C ASP A 78 -2.58 6.33 -16.00
N ALA A 79 -1.93 7.24 -15.27
CA ALA A 79 -0.56 7.08 -14.78
C ALA A 79 -0.46 6.37 -13.41
N ASN A 80 -1.52 6.34 -12.62
CA ASN A 80 -1.49 5.90 -11.24
C ASN A 80 -2.65 4.95 -10.91
N GLY A 81 -2.33 3.83 -10.23
CA GLY A 81 -3.33 2.89 -9.71
C GLY A 81 -3.14 2.58 -8.22
N GLU A 82 -1.99 2.95 -7.67
CA GLU A 82 -1.59 2.58 -6.31
C GLU A 82 -2.47 3.21 -5.22
N HIS A 83 -3.01 4.40 -5.46
CA HIS A 83 -3.92 5.07 -4.55
C HIS A 83 -5.21 4.27 -4.31
N PHE A 84 -5.78 3.64 -5.34
CA PHE A 84 -6.90 2.71 -5.19
C PHE A 84 -6.52 1.50 -4.36
N PHE A 85 -5.34 0.92 -4.64
CA PHE A 85 -4.85 -0.26 -3.96
C PHE A 85 -4.69 -0.03 -2.45
N TYR A 86 -4.15 1.11 -2.03
CA TYR A 86 -4.01 1.42 -0.62
C TYR A 86 -5.33 1.85 0.03
N TYR A 87 -6.11 2.70 -0.62
CA TYR A 87 -7.39 3.13 -0.05
C TYR A 87 -8.35 1.95 0.17
N ALA A 88 -8.33 0.95 -0.68
CA ALA A 88 -9.14 -0.26 -0.54
C ALA A 88 -8.95 -0.96 0.82
N LYS A 89 -7.75 -0.86 1.42
CA LYS A 89 -7.45 -1.45 2.72
C LYS A 89 -8.15 -0.75 3.89
N PHE A 90 -8.40 0.55 3.75
CA PHE A 90 -8.91 1.41 4.81
C PHE A 90 -10.39 1.76 4.64
N GLU A 91 -10.91 1.66 3.43
CA GLU A 91 -12.30 2.06 3.12
C GLU A 91 -13.34 1.44 4.05
N PRO A 92 -13.28 0.16 4.44
CA PRO A 92 -14.25 -0.40 5.38
C PRO A 92 -14.26 0.23 6.77
N PHE A 93 -13.17 0.89 7.16
CA PHE A 93 -12.96 1.45 8.49
C PHE A 93 -13.00 2.98 8.52
N ILE A 94 -13.23 3.63 7.37
CA ILE A 94 -13.01 5.07 7.22
C ILE A 94 -13.95 5.89 8.12
N GLU A 95 -15.18 5.48 8.32
CA GLU A 95 -16.13 6.19 9.18
C GLU A 95 -15.69 6.15 10.65
N GLU A 96 -15.25 4.98 11.12
CA GLU A 96 -14.75 4.82 12.49
C GLU A 96 -13.42 5.57 12.70
N LEU A 97 -12.54 5.57 11.71
CA LEU A 97 -11.30 6.36 11.74
C LEU A 97 -11.60 7.86 11.80
N ARG A 98 -12.55 8.35 11.02
CA ARG A 98 -12.96 9.76 11.04
C ARG A 98 -13.65 10.16 12.34
N ALA A 99 -14.46 9.29 12.92
CA ALA A 99 -15.06 9.53 14.23
C ALA A 99 -14.00 9.71 15.32
N ARG A 100 -12.86 9.03 15.20
CA ARG A 100 -11.77 9.06 16.20
C ARG A 100 -10.74 10.17 15.94
N PHE A 101 -10.35 10.39 14.69
CA PHE A 101 -9.22 11.25 14.32
C PHE A 101 -9.63 12.54 13.61
N GLY A 102 -10.90 12.70 13.24
CA GLY A 102 -11.45 13.88 12.61
C GLY A 102 -12.00 13.63 11.21
N PRO A 103 -13.01 14.42 10.82
CA PRO A 103 -13.77 14.20 9.58
C PRO A 103 -12.95 14.44 8.30
N GLN A 104 -11.81 15.12 8.43
CA GLN A 104 -10.97 15.49 7.28
C GLN A 104 -9.99 14.39 6.85
N MET A 105 -9.97 13.26 7.58
CA MET A 105 -9.01 12.18 7.31
C MET A 105 -9.23 11.58 5.91
N TRP A 106 -8.24 11.75 5.04
CA TRP A 106 -8.17 11.24 3.65
C TRP A 106 -9.40 11.58 2.78
N VAL A 107 -9.98 12.75 3.01
CA VAL A 107 -11.19 13.18 2.30
C VAL A 107 -10.93 13.46 0.82
N HIS A 108 -9.76 13.97 0.47
CA HIS A 108 -9.41 14.25 -0.93
C HIS A 108 -9.20 12.98 -1.72
N LEU A 109 -8.56 11.99 -1.09
CA LEU A 109 -8.34 10.68 -1.71
C LEU A 109 -9.67 9.96 -1.95
N GLU A 110 -10.57 9.95 -0.96
CA GLU A 110 -11.92 9.39 -1.13
C GLU A 110 -12.69 10.09 -2.24
N GLU A 111 -12.71 11.41 -2.25
CA GLU A 111 -13.42 12.21 -3.26
C GLU A 111 -12.96 11.86 -4.68
N LEU A 112 -11.65 11.78 -4.91
CA LEU A 112 -11.08 11.39 -6.20
C LEU A 112 -11.51 9.98 -6.59
N ILE A 113 -11.38 9.02 -5.68
CA ILE A 113 -11.70 7.62 -5.92
C ILE A 113 -13.19 7.42 -6.22
N MET A 114 -14.07 8.05 -5.43
CA MET A 114 -15.52 7.86 -5.55
C MET A 114 -16.12 8.51 -6.80
N ARG A 115 -15.41 9.39 -7.48
CA ARG A 115 -15.80 9.88 -8.82
C ARG A 115 -15.61 8.84 -9.92
N THR A 116 -14.81 7.81 -9.68
CA THR A 116 -14.61 6.74 -10.66
C THR A 116 -15.85 5.86 -10.74
N PRO A 117 -16.34 5.53 -11.95
CA PRO A 117 -17.46 4.58 -12.10
C PRO A 117 -17.18 3.25 -11.39
N ASN A 118 -18.17 2.71 -10.69
CA ASN A 118 -18.08 1.46 -9.95
C ASN A 118 -16.94 1.41 -8.91
N ALA A 119 -16.65 2.55 -8.28
CA ALA A 119 -15.54 2.67 -7.32
C ALA A 119 -15.64 1.64 -6.19
N LYS A 120 -16.83 1.46 -5.60
CA LYS A 120 -17.04 0.52 -4.48
C LYS A 120 -16.80 -0.93 -4.88
N GLU A 121 -17.27 -1.34 -6.05
CA GLU A 121 -17.03 -2.70 -6.56
C GLU A 121 -15.54 -2.91 -6.85
N ARG A 122 -14.88 -1.91 -7.42
CA ARG A 122 -13.43 -1.95 -7.66
C ARG A 122 -12.64 -2.07 -6.36
N LEU A 123 -12.98 -1.30 -5.34
CA LEU A 123 -12.35 -1.37 -4.01
C LEU A 123 -12.56 -2.75 -3.36
N ALA A 124 -13.78 -3.29 -3.42
CA ALA A 124 -14.08 -4.62 -2.92
C ALA A 124 -13.28 -5.71 -3.65
N HIS A 125 -13.18 -5.64 -4.97
CA HIS A 125 -12.37 -6.56 -5.76
C HIS A 125 -10.89 -6.48 -5.39
N LEU A 126 -10.35 -5.28 -5.21
CA LEU A 126 -8.96 -5.09 -4.77
C LEU A 126 -8.70 -5.72 -3.39
N ARG A 127 -9.62 -5.58 -2.44
CA ARG A 127 -9.50 -6.24 -1.12
C ARG A 127 -9.44 -7.76 -1.24
N GLU A 128 -10.28 -8.35 -2.07
CA GLU A 128 -10.25 -9.80 -2.30
C GLU A 128 -8.94 -10.25 -2.96
N MET A 129 -8.42 -9.49 -3.91
CA MET A 129 -7.11 -9.76 -4.51
C MET A 129 -5.98 -9.68 -3.45
N GLN A 130 -6.01 -8.67 -2.59
CA GLN A 130 -5.03 -8.49 -1.52
C GLN A 130 -5.01 -9.66 -0.55
N LYS A 131 -6.19 -10.15 -0.15
CA LYS A 131 -6.33 -11.35 0.70
C LYS A 131 -5.73 -12.59 0.04
N LYS A 132 -6.02 -12.82 -1.23
CA LYS A 132 -5.45 -13.93 -2.00
C LYS A 132 -3.93 -13.85 -2.09
N MET A 133 -3.39 -12.67 -2.38
CA MET A 133 -1.95 -12.44 -2.45
C MET A 133 -1.26 -12.66 -1.09
N ALA A 134 -1.88 -12.21 0.00
CA ALA A 134 -1.37 -12.44 1.35
C ALA A 134 -1.33 -13.93 1.70
N ALA A 135 -2.39 -14.68 1.37
CA ALA A 135 -2.46 -16.13 1.57
C ALA A 135 -1.39 -16.88 0.75
N MET A 136 -1.16 -16.49 -0.51
CA MET A 136 -0.12 -17.06 -1.36
C MET A 136 1.28 -16.81 -0.80
N ARG A 137 1.55 -15.60 -0.30
CA ARG A 137 2.84 -15.26 0.34
C ARG A 137 3.06 -16.08 1.62
N ALA A 138 2.03 -16.24 2.45
CA ALA A 138 2.11 -17.06 3.66
C ALA A 138 2.38 -18.54 3.34
N ALA A 139 1.73 -19.10 2.33
CA ALA A 139 1.96 -20.48 1.86
C ALA A 139 3.39 -20.66 1.32
N ALA A 140 3.90 -19.73 0.52
CA ALA A 140 5.26 -19.77 0.00
C ALA A 140 6.31 -19.68 1.13
N ALA A 141 6.09 -18.86 2.15
CA ALA A 141 6.97 -18.75 3.31
C ALA A 141 6.98 -20.04 4.15
N ALA A 142 5.86 -20.74 4.26
CA ALA A 142 5.76 -22.03 4.97
C ALA A 142 6.52 -23.13 4.24
N THR A 143 6.44 -23.22 2.90
CA THR A 143 7.18 -24.20 2.09
C THR A 143 8.69 -23.92 2.07
N GLY A 144 9.12 -22.67 2.05
CA GLY A 144 10.53 -22.29 2.11
C GLY A 144 11.21 -22.66 3.44
N LYS A 145 10.47 -22.64 4.56
CA LYS A 145 10.98 -23.10 5.86
C LYS A 145 11.09 -24.61 5.96
N GLY A 146 10.20 -25.37 5.32
CA GLY A 146 10.26 -26.84 5.31
C GLY A 146 11.45 -27.42 4.54
N GLN A 147 11.99 -26.70 3.56
CA GLN A 147 13.18 -27.13 2.81
C GLN A 147 14.51 -26.80 3.51
N ALA A 148 14.53 -25.89 4.45
CA ALA A 148 15.73 -25.54 5.20
C ALA A 148 16.06 -26.58 6.34
N ASP A 149 15.08 -27.35 6.81
CA ASP A 149 15.22 -28.33 7.88
C ASP A 149 15.57 -29.71 7.35
N GLU A 150 15.60 -29.96 6.03
CA GLU A 150 15.93 -31.26 5.42
C GLU A 150 17.34 -31.33 4.80
N GLN A 151 18.34 -30.63 5.32
CA GLN A 151 19.71 -30.93 4.94
C GLN A 151 20.25 -32.10 5.79
N PRO A 152 20.58 -33.25 5.19
CA PRO A 152 21.18 -34.37 5.94
C PRO A 152 22.58 -33.98 6.40
N THR A 153 22.82 -34.08 7.69
CA THR A 153 24.15 -34.04 8.28
C THR A 153 25.01 -35.15 7.68
N GLN A 154 25.92 -34.80 6.77
CA GLN A 154 26.98 -35.71 6.36
C GLN A 154 27.94 -35.87 7.53
N THR A 155 27.80 -36.99 8.18
CA THR A 155 28.79 -37.48 9.11
C THR A 155 30.08 -37.78 8.37
N ALA A 156 31.11 -36.98 8.64
CA ALA A 156 32.47 -37.29 8.24
C ALA A 156 32.93 -38.50 9.04
N SER A 157 32.95 -39.67 8.40
CA SER A 157 33.64 -40.85 8.89
C SER A 157 35.12 -40.70 8.61
N GLY A 158 35.91 -40.65 9.68
CA GLY A 158 37.34 -40.67 9.59
C GLY A 158 37.87 -42.04 9.13
N ALA A 159 38.94 -42.03 8.40
CA ALA A 159 39.82 -43.18 8.27
C ALA A 159 41.27 -42.70 8.39
N THR A 160 41.82 -42.93 9.55
CA THR A 160 43.25 -43.14 9.80
C THR A 160 43.73 -44.39 9.09
N SER A 161 44.88 -44.37 8.40
CA SER A 161 45.92 -45.35 8.54
C SER A 161 47.08 -45.17 7.57
N LYS A 162 48.24 -45.14 8.17
CA LYS A 162 49.63 -45.47 7.80
C LYS A 162 50.37 -44.53 6.93
#